data_fd616432fc97aea9d5efa09d65a09042
#
_entry.id   fd616432fc97aea9d5efa09d65a09042
#
_cell.length_a   1.000
_cell.length_b   1.000
_cell.length_c   1.000
_cell.angle_alpha   90.00
_cell.angle_beta   90.00
_cell.angle_gamma   90.00
#
_symmetry.space_group_name_H-M   'P 1'
#
loop_
_entity.id
_entity.type
_entity.pdbx_description
1 polymer ?
#
loop_
_entity_poly.entity_id
_entity_poly.type
_entity_poly.pdbx_seq_one_letter_code
_entity_poly.pdbx_strand_id
1 'polypeptide(L)'
;MVFDDGVADISRSRTITAPQQAIWDVLADFGSLSAWADDVDHSCILNHGPGGAAKGTTRRVQVGRNVLVERITEFDPAVALAYDVEGLPRRLRTVANRWTLRTFGSTTRVTLTSSVEIGSGPVAGAAEWAVCRTMAKLSDSMLTGLARRTENTP
;
A
#
# COMPACT_ATOMS: atom_id res chain seq x y z
N MET A 1 -14.08 -5.52 -8.10
CA MET A 1 -14.35 -5.42 -6.67
C MET A 1 -15.09 -6.68 -6.22
N VAL A 2 -14.49 -7.44 -5.35
CA VAL A 2 -15.06 -8.71 -4.87
C VAL A 2 -15.32 -8.58 -3.37
N PHE A 3 -16.53 -8.95 -2.95
CA PHE A 3 -16.94 -8.95 -1.56
C PHE A 3 -17.09 -10.41 -1.10
N ASP A 4 -16.36 -10.78 -0.04
CA ASP A 4 -16.47 -12.07 0.60
C ASP A 4 -16.43 -11.85 2.12
N ASP A 5 -17.48 -12.30 2.82
CA ASP A 5 -17.61 -12.24 4.28
C ASP A 5 -17.34 -10.86 4.91
N GLY A 6 -17.75 -9.76 4.24
CA GLY A 6 -17.54 -8.40 4.72
C GLY A 6 -16.15 -7.85 4.43
N VAL A 7 -15.35 -8.57 3.64
CA VAL A 7 -14.04 -8.11 3.15
C VAL A 7 -14.18 -7.61 1.72
N ALA A 8 -13.68 -6.41 1.47
CA ALA A 8 -13.61 -5.84 0.12
C ALA A 8 -12.15 -5.80 -0.34
N ASP A 9 -11.89 -6.31 -1.53
CA ASP A 9 -10.58 -6.22 -2.17
C ASP A 9 -10.65 -5.22 -3.33
N ILE A 10 -9.75 -4.24 -3.31
CA ILE A 10 -9.63 -3.23 -4.35
C ILE A 10 -8.25 -3.39 -4.98
N SER A 11 -8.21 -3.75 -6.26
CA SER A 11 -6.96 -3.88 -7.00
C SER A 11 -6.84 -2.81 -8.06
N ARG A 12 -5.68 -2.16 -8.10
CA ARG A 12 -5.32 -1.19 -9.13
C ARG A 12 -3.96 -1.58 -9.68
N SER A 13 -3.78 -1.41 -10.97
CA SER A 13 -2.52 -1.76 -11.64
C SER A 13 -2.05 -0.64 -12.53
N ARG A 14 -0.73 -0.57 -12.71
CA ARG A 14 -0.10 0.36 -13.63
C ARG A 14 1.13 -0.29 -14.24
N THR A 15 1.33 -0.08 -15.53
CA THR A 15 2.57 -0.44 -16.20
C THR A 15 3.55 0.72 -16.06
N ILE A 16 4.72 0.45 -15.49
CA ILE A 16 5.76 1.44 -15.24
C ILE A 16 6.95 1.13 -16.12
N THR A 17 7.47 2.15 -16.81
CA THR A 17 8.65 2.04 -17.67
C THR A 17 9.91 2.15 -16.82
N ALA A 18 10.17 1.10 -16.05
CA ALA A 18 11.33 0.96 -15.19
C ALA A 18 11.60 -0.52 -14.91
N PRO A 19 12.85 -0.89 -14.61
CA PRO A 19 13.16 -2.27 -14.21
C PRO A 19 12.49 -2.64 -12.90
N GLN A 20 12.11 -3.90 -12.77
CA GLN A 20 11.48 -4.44 -11.55
C GLN A 20 12.31 -4.16 -10.29
N GLN A 21 13.63 -4.31 -10.38
CA GLN A 21 14.52 -4.06 -9.25
C GLN A 21 14.50 -2.60 -8.80
N ALA A 22 14.48 -1.65 -9.75
CA ALA A 22 14.44 -0.22 -9.43
C ALA A 22 13.16 0.15 -8.69
N ILE A 23 12.03 -0.42 -9.10
CA ILE A 23 10.74 -0.21 -8.43
C ILE A 23 10.75 -0.84 -7.05
N TRP A 24 11.29 -2.07 -6.95
CA TRP A 24 11.42 -2.76 -5.66
C TRP A 24 12.25 -1.96 -4.66
N ASP A 25 13.37 -1.41 -5.10
CA ASP A 25 14.26 -0.64 -4.22
C ASP A 25 13.53 0.56 -3.58
N VAL A 26 12.63 1.19 -4.33
CA VAL A 26 11.80 2.29 -3.81
C VAL A 26 10.78 1.77 -2.80
N LEU A 27 10.08 0.68 -3.10
CA LEU A 27 9.09 0.09 -2.19
C LEU A 27 9.73 -0.47 -0.93
N ALA A 28 10.89 -1.12 -1.07
CA ALA A 28 11.60 -1.75 0.05
C ALA A 28 12.21 -0.73 1.01
N ASP A 29 12.46 0.49 0.57
CA ASP A 29 12.83 1.61 1.43
C ASP A 29 11.57 2.11 2.16
N PHE A 30 11.11 1.29 3.08
CA PHE A 30 9.79 1.35 3.69
C PHE A 30 9.53 2.65 4.45
N GLY A 31 10.56 3.22 5.08
CA GLY A 31 10.46 4.47 5.83
C GLY A 31 10.36 5.72 4.96
N SER A 32 10.72 5.63 3.68
CA SER A 32 10.80 6.77 2.77
C SER A 32 9.54 6.95 1.91
N LEU A 33 8.41 6.44 2.36
CA LEU A 33 7.14 6.53 1.63
C LEU A 33 6.79 7.98 1.26
N SER A 34 7.01 8.92 2.16
CA SER A 34 6.70 10.34 1.94
C SER A 34 7.52 10.97 0.82
N ALA A 35 8.62 10.35 0.40
CA ALA A 35 9.45 10.88 -0.69
C ALA A 35 8.79 10.73 -2.06
N TRP A 36 7.83 9.81 -2.21
CA TRP A 36 7.20 9.55 -3.51
C TRP A 36 5.67 9.45 -3.48
N ALA A 37 5.05 9.23 -2.33
CA ALA A 37 3.59 9.17 -2.19
C ALA A 37 3.04 10.54 -1.82
N ASP A 38 2.37 11.21 -2.76
CA ASP A 38 1.94 12.60 -2.62
C ASP A 38 0.99 12.85 -1.46
N ASP A 39 0.15 11.85 -1.12
CA ASP A 39 -0.82 11.97 -0.04
C ASP A 39 -0.21 11.78 1.36
N VAL A 40 1.06 11.39 1.42
CA VAL A 40 1.77 11.14 2.66
C VAL A 40 2.62 12.35 3.03
N ASP A 41 2.30 12.98 4.16
CA ASP A 41 3.02 14.17 4.64
C ASP A 41 4.35 13.80 5.29
N HIS A 42 4.35 12.74 6.10
CA HIS A 42 5.54 12.26 6.80
C HIS A 42 5.51 10.74 6.91
N SER A 43 6.69 10.14 6.83
CA SER A 43 6.86 8.71 7.10
C SER A 43 8.24 8.44 7.72
N CYS A 44 8.31 7.48 8.60
CA CYS A 44 9.58 7.04 9.19
C CYS A 44 9.46 5.61 9.72
N ILE A 45 10.61 4.93 9.82
CA ILE A 45 10.68 3.61 10.46
C ILE A 45 10.52 3.80 11.97
N LEU A 46 9.67 2.98 12.59
CA LEU A 46 9.53 2.90 14.04
C LEU A 46 10.39 1.79 14.61
N ASN A 47 10.23 0.58 14.11
CA ASN A 47 10.99 -0.59 14.58
C ASN A 47 11.28 -1.51 13.40
N HIS A 48 12.44 -2.15 13.42
CA HIS A 48 12.73 -3.24 12.50
C HIS A 48 12.10 -4.54 13.04
N GLY A 49 11.90 -5.52 12.17
CA GLY A 49 11.41 -6.83 12.57
C GLY A 49 12.40 -7.57 13.48
N PRO A 50 11.99 -8.70 14.07
CA PRO A 50 12.84 -9.48 14.96
C PRO A 50 14.19 -9.81 14.31
N GLY A 51 15.28 -9.55 15.04
CA GLY A 51 16.63 -9.77 14.52
C GLY A 51 17.03 -8.87 13.35
N GLY A 52 16.34 -7.75 13.14
CA GLY A 52 16.56 -6.85 12.01
C GLY A 52 15.90 -7.28 10.72
N ALA A 53 14.99 -8.28 10.77
CA ALA A 53 14.28 -8.77 9.60
C ALA A 53 13.37 -7.69 8.98
N ALA A 54 13.17 -7.74 7.68
CA ALA A 54 12.22 -6.87 6.99
C ALA A 54 10.79 -7.15 7.44
N LYS A 55 10.38 -8.42 7.49
CA LYS A 55 9.08 -8.84 7.99
C LYS A 55 8.95 -8.47 9.48
N GLY A 56 7.86 -7.80 9.82
CA GLY A 56 7.62 -7.26 11.15
C GLY A 56 8.09 -5.82 11.33
N THR A 57 8.81 -5.25 10.37
CA THR A 57 9.21 -3.83 10.38
C THR A 57 7.97 -2.95 10.38
N THR A 58 7.96 -1.94 11.23
CA THR A 58 6.87 -0.98 11.33
C THR A 58 7.32 0.41 10.90
N ARG A 59 6.41 1.13 10.25
CA ARG A 59 6.60 2.54 9.93
C ARG A 59 5.42 3.37 10.43
N ARG A 60 5.70 4.63 10.72
CA ARG A 60 4.69 5.63 11.02
C ARG A 60 4.42 6.42 9.74
N VAL A 61 3.14 6.57 9.40
CA VAL A 61 2.70 7.31 8.22
C VAL A 61 1.72 8.37 8.65
N GLN A 62 1.95 9.62 8.25
CA GLN A 62 1.03 10.72 8.51
C GLN A 62 0.38 11.18 7.23
N VAL A 63 -0.96 11.18 7.22
CA VAL A 63 -1.78 11.66 6.11
C VAL A 63 -2.74 12.69 6.69
N GLY A 64 -2.47 13.98 6.46
CA GLY A 64 -3.23 15.05 7.08
C GLY A 64 -3.14 14.98 8.60
N ARG A 65 -4.28 14.82 9.26
CA ARG A 65 -4.36 14.70 10.72
C ARG A 65 -4.30 13.26 11.22
N ASN A 66 -4.27 12.30 10.31
CA ASN A 66 -4.29 10.88 10.65
C ASN A 66 -2.87 10.35 10.74
N VAL A 67 -2.60 9.61 11.80
CA VAL A 67 -1.34 8.88 11.99
C VAL A 67 -1.64 7.40 11.92
N LEU A 68 -0.99 6.73 11.00
CA LEU A 68 -1.13 5.30 10.78
C LEU A 68 0.18 4.59 11.15
N VAL A 69 0.06 3.35 11.57
CA VAL A 69 1.19 2.45 11.73
C VAL A 69 1.02 1.29 10.77
N GLU A 70 2.04 1.03 9.98
CA GLU A 70 2.01 -0.04 8.99
C GLU A 70 3.11 -1.06 9.32
N ARG A 71 2.75 -2.35 9.26
CA ARG A 71 3.64 -3.46 9.64
C ARG A 71 3.79 -4.42 8.47
N ILE A 72 5.02 -4.69 8.06
CA ILE A 72 5.30 -5.64 6.98
C ILE A 72 4.91 -7.06 7.41
N THR A 73 4.06 -7.69 6.61
CA THR A 73 3.61 -9.07 6.78
C THR A 73 4.17 -10.01 5.73
N GLU A 74 4.55 -9.50 4.57
CA GLU A 74 5.17 -10.26 3.49
C GLU A 74 6.28 -9.44 2.87
N PHE A 75 7.44 -10.05 2.68
CA PHE A 75 8.60 -9.40 2.06
C PHE A 75 9.29 -10.41 1.17
N ASP A 76 8.95 -10.39 -0.12
CA ASP A 76 9.53 -11.27 -1.13
C ASP A 76 10.26 -10.39 -2.16
N PRO A 77 11.61 -10.27 -2.06
CA PRO A 77 12.37 -9.30 -2.85
C PRO A 77 12.06 -9.31 -4.33
N ALA A 78 11.79 -8.12 -4.85
CA ALA A 78 11.44 -7.81 -6.24
C ALA A 78 10.10 -8.40 -6.71
N VAL A 79 9.36 -9.15 -5.88
CA VAL A 79 8.11 -9.82 -6.25
C VAL A 79 6.90 -9.26 -5.50
N ALA A 80 6.96 -9.25 -4.16
CA ALA A 80 5.80 -8.87 -3.35
C ALA A 80 6.18 -8.21 -2.03
N LEU A 81 5.43 -7.19 -1.65
CA LEU A 81 5.49 -6.52 -0.36
C LEU A 81 4.06 -6.36 0.15
N ALA A 82 3.80 -6.84 1.35
CA ALA A 82 2.50 -6.65 1.99
C ALA A 82 2.66 -6.12 3.39
N TYR A 83 1.68 -5.33 3.83
CA TYR A 83 1.67 -4.79 5.18
C TYR A 83 0.24 -4.55 5.66
N ASP A 84 0.07 -4.66 6.98
CA ASP A 84 -1.17 -4.31 7.66
C ASP A 84 -1.14 -2.84 8.06
N VAL A 85 -2.31 -2.20 8.08
CA VAL A 85 -2.48 -0.79 8.43
C VAL A 85 -3.27 -0.69 9.74
N GLU A 86 -2.70 0.00 10.71
CA GLU A 86 -3.32 0.26 12.01
C GLU A 86 -3.54 1.77 12.20
N GLY A 87 -4.46 2.14 13.08
CA GLY A 87 -4.76 3.55 13.39
C GLY A 87 -5.90 4.13 12.58
N LEU A 88 -6.61 3.31 11.83
CA LEU A 88 -7.78 3.71 11.07
C LEU A 88 -9.04 3.78 11.96
N PRO A 89 -10.09 4.48 11.52
CA PRO A 89 -11.36 4.49 12.25
C PRO A 89 -11.87 3.08 12.54
N ARG A 90 -12.52 2.89 13.68
CA ARG A 90 -13.00 1.58 14.15
C ARG A 90 -13.92 0.84 13.18
N ARG A 91 -14.55 1.56 12.25
CA ARG A 91 -15.39 0.94 11.21
C ARG A 91 -14.58 0.07 10.26
N LEU A 92 -13.30 0.38 10.10
CA LEU A 92 -12.36 -0.38 9.30
C LEU A 92 -11.60 -1.32 10.23
N ARG A 93 -12.09 -2.54 10.38
CA ARG A 93 -11.51 -3.51 11.33
C ARG A 93 -10.12 -3.92 10.94
N THR A 94 -9.94 -4.22 9.66
CA THR A 94 -8.65 -4.68 9.15
C THR A 94 -8.43 -4.05 7.79
N VAL A 95 -7.27 -3.46 7.60
CA VAL A 95 -6.82 -2.98 6.30
C VAL A 95 -5.43 -3.53 6.05
N ALA A 96 -5.24 -4.10 4.87
CA ALA A 96 -3.95 -4.62 4.42
C ALA A 96 -3.71 -4.19 2.98
N ASN A 97 -2.47 -3.90 2.65
CA ASN A 97 -2.05 -3.57 1.29
C ASN A 97 -1.03 -4.59 0.81
N ARG A 98 -1.13 -4.98 -0.44
CA ARG A 98 -0.18 -5.90 -1.07
C ARG A 98 0.25 -5.36 -2.43
N TRP A 99 1.54 -5.15 -2.59
CA TRP A 99 2.18 -4.76 -3.84
C TRP A 99 2.75 -6.00 -4.50
N THR A 100 2.48 -6.17 -5.81
CA THR A 100 3.11 -7.21 -6.60
C THR A 100 3.72 -6.61 -7.85
N LEU A 101 4.88 -7.15 -8.27
CA LEU A 101 5.63 -6.68 -9.42
C LEU A 101 5.83 -7.81 -10.40
N ARG A 102 5.63 -7.54 -11.69
CA ARG A 102 5.82 -8.51 -12.75
C ARG A 102 6.44 -7.84 -13.98
N THR A 103 7.57 -8.37 -14.43
CA THR A 103 8.26 -7.85 -15.59
C THR A 103 7.60 -8.28 -16.90
N PHE A 104 7.45 -7.33 -17.82
CA PHE A 104 7.04 -7.54 -19.20
C PHE A 104 7.98 -6.75 -20.10
N GLY A 105 8.98 -7.43 -20.69
CA GLY A 105 9.99 -6.78 -21.52
C GLY A 105 10.77 -5.72 -20.74
N SER A 106 10.72 -4.47 -21.21
CA SER A 106 11.40 -3.33 -20.57
C SER A 106 10.52 -2.61 -19.54
N THR A 107 9.30 -3.10 -19.31
CA THR A 107 8.35 -2.50 -18.38
C THR A 107 8.04 -3.45 -17.23
N THR A 108 7.48 -2.91 -16.16
CA THR A 108 7.04 -3.68 -15.00
C THR A 108 5.57 -3.36 -14.73
N ARG A 109 4.77 -4.39 -14.60
CA ARG A 109 3.39 -4.23 -14.14
C ARG A 109 3.37 -4.27 -12.62
N VAL A 110 2.90 -3.20 -12.02
CA VAL A 110 2.76 -3.06 -10.57
C VAL A 110 1.28 -3.10 -10.23
N THR A 111 0.92 -3.97 -9.31
CA THR A 111 -0.45 -4.10 -8.80
C THR A 111 -0.45 -3.81 -7.31
N LEU A 112 -1.34 -2.92 -6.89
CA LEU A 112 -1.62 -2.67 -5.47
C LEU A 112 -3.02 -3.17 -5.16
N THR A 113 -3.09 -4.15 -4.26
CA THR A 113 -4.35 -4.71 -3.78
C THR A 113 -4.55 -4.29 -2.33
N SER A 114 -5.66 -3.62 -2.06
CA SER A 114 -6.05 -3.24 -0.70
C SER A 114 -7.21 -4.10 -0.26
N SER A 115 -7.07 -4.76 0.88
CA SER A 115 -8.11 -5.59 1.49
C SER A 115 -8.64 -4.86 2.72
N VAL A 116 -9.95 -4.65 2.76
CA VAL A 116 -10.60 -3.90 3.83
C VAL A 116 -11.73 -4.74 4.43
N GLU A 117 -11.71 -4.93 5.74
CA GLU A 117 -12.82 -5.53 6.48
C GLU A 117 -13.60 -4.42 7.17
N ILE A 118 -14.89 -4.30 6.81
CA ILE A 118 -15.78 -3.27 7.34
C ILE A 118 -16.76 -3.93 8.31
N GLY A 119 -17.01 -3.28 9.47
CA GLY A 119 -17.97 -3.76 10.44
C GLY A 119 -19.39 -3.82 9.87
N SER A 120 -20.17 -4.79 10.32
CA SER A 120 -21.57 -4.95 9.93
C SER A 120 -22.47 -3.86 10.57
N GLY A 121 -23.50 -3.43 9.83
CA GLY A 121 -24.45 -2.44 10.32
C GLY A 121 -25.43 -2.01 9.24
N PRO A 122 -26.51 -1.30 9.58
CA PRO A 122 -27.54 -0.91 8.61
C PRO A 122 -27.06 0.04 7.52
N VAL A 123 -25.91 0.72 7.71
CA VAL A 123 -25.32 1.63 6.71
C VAL A 123 -24.05 1.05 6.11
N ALA A 124 -23.77 -0.23 6.35
CA ALA A 124 -22.53 -0.86 5.93
C ALA A 124 -22.31 -0.79 4.42
N GLY A 125 -23.35 -0.97 3.61
CA GLY A 125 -23.24 -0.94 2.14
C GLY A 125 -22.79 0.41 1.59
N ALA A 126 -23.36 1.52 2.07
CA ALA A 126 -23.00 2.86 1.64
C ALA A 126 -21.61 3.25 2.13
N ALA A 127 -21.29 2.93 3.38
CA ALA A 127 -19.97 3.18 3.96
C ALA A 127 -18.89 2.39 3.22
N GLU A 128 -19.16 1.13 2.90
CA GLU A 128 -18.30 0.25 2.13
C GLU A 128 -17.98 0.82 0.75
N TRP A 129 -19.02 1.29 0.03
CA TRP A 129 -18.83 1.91 -1.28
C TRP A 129 -17.93 3.16 -1.20
N ALA A 130 -18.17 4.03 -0.22
CA ALA A 130 -17.38 5.25 -0.04
C ALA A 130 -15.91 4.94 0.30
N VAL A 131 -15.69 3.96 1.18
CA VAL A 131 -14.34 3.50 1.55
C VAL A 131 -13.63 2.94 0.33
N CYS A 132 -14.25 2.05 -0.42
CA CYS A 132 -13.66 1.44 -1.60
C CYS A 132 -13.28 2.50 -2.65
N ARG A 133 -14.14 3.48 -2.86
CA ARG A 133 -13.86 4.58 -3.79
C ARG A 133 -12.66 5.42 -3.34
N THR A 134 -12.58 5.73 -2.05
CA THR A 134 -11.46 6.47 -1.47
C THR A 134 -10.17 5.66 -1.57
N MET A 135 -10.21 4.37 -1.24
CA MET A 135 -9.07 3.47 -1.33
C MET A 135 -8.56 3.34 -2.78
N ALA A 136 -9.46 3.26 -3.74
CA ALA A 136 -9.10 3.20 -5.16
C ALA A 136 -8.36 4.47 -5.59
N LYS A 137 -8.84 5.63 -5.18
CA LYS A 137 -8.17 6.92 -5.48
C LYS A 137 -6.78 7.01 -4.83
N LEU A 138 -6.65 6.59 -3.58
CA LEU A 138 -5.36 6.56 -2.89
C LEU A 138 -4.39 5.59 -3.57
N SER A 139 -4.89 4.44 -4.00
CA SER A 139 -4.07 3.46 -4.71
C SER A 139 -3.58 4.00 -6.06
N ASP A 140 -4.45 4.67 -6.82
CA ASP A 140 -4.05 5.29 -8.08
C ASP A 140 -3.02 6.41 -7.85
N SER A 141 -3.18 7.21 -6.81
CA SER A 141 -2.23 8.25 -6.45
C SER A 141 -0.86 7.67 -6.09
N MET A 142 -0.83 6.59 -5.33
CA MET A 142 0.41 5.90 -4.96
C MET A 142 1.11 5.31 -6.18
N LEU A 143 0.36 4.65 -7.07
CA LEU A 143 0.92 4.11 -8.31
C LEU A 143 1.49 5.21 -9.20
N THR A 144 0.82 6.36 -9.29
CA THR A 144 1.30 7.51 -10.04
C THR A 144 2.60 8.06 -9.44
N GLY A 145 2.65 8.20 -8.11
CA GLY A 145 3.85 8.66 -7.41
C GLY A 145 5.03 7.71 -7.60
N LEU A 146 4.77 6.41 -7.50
CA LEU A 146 5.79 5.38 -7.73
C LEU A 146 6.33 5.42 -9.16
N ALA A 147 5.46 5.54 -10.15
CA ALA A 147 5.85 5.65 -11.56
C ALA A 147 6.73 6.88 -11.79
N ARG A 148 6.31 8.02 -11.28
CA ARG A 148 7.07 9.28 -11.42
C ARG A 148 8.45 9.16 -10.77
N ARG A 149 8.54 8.52 -9.61
CA ARG A 149 9.80 8.33 -8.88
C ARG A 149 10.77 7.43 -9.64
N THR A 150 10.27 6.37 -10.29
CA THR A 150 11.11 5.35 -10.92
C THR A 150 11.35 5.60 -12.40
N GLU A 151 10.39 6.18 -13.14
CA GLU A 151 10.56 6.47 -14.57
C GLU A 151 11.50 7.65 -14.84
N ASN A 152 11.63 8.58 -13.90
CA ASN A 152 12.47 9.75 -14.01
C ASN A 152 13.86 9.57 -13.36
N THR A 153 14.19 8.37 -12.93
CA THR A 153 15.51 8.07 -12.40
C THR A 153 16.44 7.74 -13.57
N PRO A 154 17.57 8.45 -13.72
CA PRO A 154 18.53 8.17 -14.79
C PRO A 154 19.21 6.82 -14.64
#